data_915d5c44b4ee185cbd0d5f89a9167a5e
#
_entry.id   915d5c44b4ee185cbd0d5f89a9167a5e
#
_cell.length_a   1.000
_cell.length_b   1.000
_cell.length_c   1.000
_cell.angle_alpha   90.00
_cell.angle_beta   90.00
_cell.angle_gamma   90.00
#
_symmetry.space_group_name_H-M   'P 1'
#
loop_
_entity.id
_entity.type
_entity.pdbx_description
1 polymer ?
#
loop_
_entity_poly.entity_id
_entity_poly.type
_entity_poly.pdbx_seq_one_letter_code
_entity_poly.pdbx_strand_id
1 'polypeptide(L)'
;QWSDNFNNGLHSRMAREIIEQGYWAKLRTSSQAIYPSILKFINKNGLAFPSLRTLAIVSGVTEKTAGKGVQGLEGLPGFRKIRKISRHGHTIYNYTIKEPLPDYQHTIWFSHSYINGGNWSKLNPTAKAVLPVLKCFASWDIEPYCELEEIEYIPIEHREIYKGRKYDFMNAEEANICELAGITKKSLPNAYRSLITNHIIEPLGLYEGRNACKIFVTPTQHYKTDWLNSELKKRYG
;
A
#
# COMPACT_ATOMS: atom_id res chain seq x y z
N GLN A 1 -2.80 18.83 -19.41
CA GLN A 1 -2.06 17.77 -20.17
C GLN A 1 -1.45 16.67 -19.28
N TRP A 2 -1.63 16.70 -17.97
CA TRP A 2 -1.15 15.66 -17.04
C TRP A 2 -2.20 14.58 -16.71
N SER A 3 -3.48 14.82 -17.07
CA SER A 3 -4.60 13.92 -16.71
C SER A 3 -4.60 12.58 -17.44
N ASP A 4 -3.98 12.48 -18.62
CA ASP A 4 -4.08 11.28 -19.47
C ASP A 4 -3.00 10.24 -19.18
N ASN A 5 -1.92 10.59 -18.47
CA ASN A 5 -0.82 9.68 -18.17
C ASN A 5 -0.98 8.86 -16.88
N PHE A 6 -2.02 9.07 -16.10
CA PHE A 6 -2.18 8.44 -14.78
C PHE A 6 -2.80 7.05 -14.78
N ASN A 7 -3.30 6.60 -15.92
CA ASN A 7 -3.76 5.22 -16.11
C ASN A 7 -2.71 4.32 -16.80
N ASN A 8 -1.44 4.73 -16.82
CA ASN A 8 -0.35 3.94 -17.42
C ASN A 8 0.01 2.67 -16.62
N GLY A 9 -0.88 2.17 -15.78
CA GLY A 9 -0.69 0.91 -15.08
C GLY A 9 0.41 0.92 -14.00
N LEU A 10 0.96 2.08 -13.63
CA LEU A 10 2.09 2.18 -12.69
C LEU A 10 1.67 2.50 -11.25
N HIS A 11 0.57 3.23 -11.05
CA HIS A 11 0.12 3.67 -9.73
C HIS A 11 -1.39 3.57 -9.58
N SER A 12 -1.83 3.26 -8.35
CA SER A 12 -3.22 3.42 -7.91
C SER A 12 -3.35 4.65 -7.05
N ARG A 13 -4.55 5.23 -7.03
CA ARG A 13 -4.91 6.33 -6.16
C ARG A 13 -5.73 5.82 -4.98
N MET A 14 -5.42 6.28 -3.79
CA MET A 14 -6.20 6.06 -2.59
C MET A 14 -6.56 7.42 -2.02
N ALA A 15 -7.84 7.65 -1.72
CA ALA A 15 -8.27 8.90 -1.12
C ALA A 15 -7.63 9.09 0.25
N ARG A 16 -7.05 10.25 0.47
CA ARG A 16 -6.34 10.60 1.71
C ARG A 16 -7.31 10.67 2.89
N GLU A 17 -8.55 11.08 2.64
CA GLU A 17 -9.63 11.17 3.61
C GLU A 17 -9.95 9.82 4.26
N ILE A 18 -9.73 8.70 3.58
CA ILE A 18 -9.91 7.36 4.17
C ILE A 18 -9.03 7.19 5.40
N ILE A 19 -7.83 7.78 5.39
CA ILE A 19 -6.90 7.76 6.52
C ILE A 19 -7.23 8.88 7.49
N GLU A 20 -7.30 10.12 7.03
CA GLU A 20 -7.45 11.32 7.86
C GLU A 20 -8.76 11.33 8.68
N GLN A 21 -9.84 10.76 8.13
CA GLN A 21 -11.12 10.62 8.84
C GLN A 21 -11.21 9.34 9.67
N GLY A 22 -10.11 8.59 9.80
CA GLY A 22 -10.03 7.39 10.63
C GLY A 22 -10.78 6.16 10.11
N TYR A 23 -11.28 6.18 8.87
CA TYR A 23 -11.90 4.98 8.28
C TYR A 23 -10.89 3.84 8.16
N TRP A 24 -9.65 4.16 7.76
CA TRP A 24 -8.58 3.19 7.64
C TRP A 24 -8.27 2.46 8.94
N ALA A 25 -8.15 3.21 10.04
CA ALA A 25 -7.86 2.66 11.38
C ALA A 25 -8.94 1.70 11.89
N LYS A 26 -10.20 1.90 11.47
CA LYS A 26 -11.34 1.06 11.86
C LYS A 26 -11.44 -0.23 11.02
N LEU A 27 -10.73 -0.32 9.91
CA LEU A 27 -10.71 -1.52 9.09
C LEU A 27 -9.99 -2.67 9.81
N ARG A 28 -10.50 -3.88 9.63
CA ARG A 28 -9.75 -5.09 10.03
C ARG A 28 -8.47 -5.19 9.20
N THR A 29 -7.43 -5.79 9.78
CA THR A 29 -6.14 -5.99 9.09
C THR A 29 -6.27 -6.74 7.77
N SER A 30 -7.23 -7.65 7.66
CA SER A 30 -7.55 -8.32 6.38
C SER A 30 -8.07 -7.35 5.33
N SER A 31 -8.89 -6.37 5.71
CA SER A 31 -9.40 -5.33 4.80
C SER A 31 -8.30 -4.36 4.40
N GLN A 32 -7.46 -3.95 5.34
CA GLN A 32 -6.27 -3.12 5.07
C GLN A 32 -5.30 -3.82 4.10
N ALA A 33 -5.14 -5.14 4.22
CA ALA A 33 -4.30 -5.90 3.28
C ALA A 33 -4.90 -5.97 1.86
N ILE A 34 -6.23 -6.05 1.75
CA ILE A 34 -6.94 -6.27 0.47
C ILE A 34 -7.19 -4.96 -0.30
N TYR A 35 -7.45 -3.85 0.38
CA TYR A 35 -7.88 -2.61 -0.27
C TYR A 35 -6.88 -2.08 -1.32
N PRO A 36 -5.57 -1.92 -1.03
CA PRO A 36 -4.59 -1.51 -2.04
C PRO A 36 -4.48 -2.50 -3.20
N SER A 37 -4.71 -3.79 -2.93
CA SER A 37 -4.73 -4.82 -3.97
C SER A 37 -5.92 -4.66 -4.92
N ILE A 38 -7.09 -4.27 -4.43
CA ILE A 38 -8.26 -3.97 -5.29
C ILE A 38 -7.99 -2.70 -6.11
N LEU A 39 -7.43 -1.65 -5.49
CA LEU A 39 -7.09 -0.40 -6.16
C LEU A 39 -6.21 -0.62 -7.39
N LYS A 40 -5.26 -1.55 -7.32
CA LYS A 40 -4.39 -1.91 -8.45
C LYS A 40 -5.18 -2.39 -9.68
N PHE A 41 -6.29 -3.08 -9.49
CA PHE A 41 -7.10 -3.64 -10.58
C PHE A 41 -8.20 -2.71 -11.08
N ILE A 42 -8.28 -1.49 -10.54
CA ILE A 42 -9.29 -0.51 -10.97
C ILE A 42 -8.96 -0.03 -12.38
N ASN A 43 -9.97 -0.11 -13.24
CA ASN A 43 -9.92 0.46 -14.58
C ASN A 43 -10.38 1.95 -14.58
N LYS A 44 -10.32 2.59 -15.73
CA LYS A 44 -10.75 3.98 -15.92
C LYS A 44 -12.21 4.28 -15.54
N ASN A 45 -13.04 3.25 -15.42
CA ASN A 45 -14.45 3.39 -15.03
C ASN A 45 -14.67 3.18 -13.53
N GLY A 46 -13.61 3.11 -12.71
CA GLY A 46 -13.71 2.83 -11.29
C GLY A 46 -14.12 1.40 -10.96
N LEU A 47 -13.92 0.45 -11.90
CA LEU A 47 -14.32 -0.95 -11.76
C LEU A 47 -13.09 -1.84 -11.65
N ALA A 48 -13.14 -2.81 -10.73
CA ALA A 48 -12.12 -3.86 -10.59
C ALA A 48 -12.77 -5.25 -10.57
N PHE A 49 -12.08 -6.24 -11.14
CA PHE A 49 -12.60 -7.59 -11.33
C PHE A 49 -11.67 -8.71 -10.82
N PRO A 50 -10.76 -8.49 -9.87
CA PRO A 50 -9.89 -9.57 -9.41
C PRO A 50 -10.70 -10.65 -8.70
N SER A 51 -10.33 -11.92 -8.93
CA SER A 51 -10.88 -13.04 -8.16
C SER A 51 -10.40 -12.98 -6.70
N LEU A 52 -11.12 -13.64 -5.78
CA LEU A 52 -10.65 -13.78 -4.39
C LEU A 52 -9.29 -14.48 -4.33
N ARG A 53 -9.05 -15.43 -5.22
CA ARG A 53 -7.76 -16.13 -5.39
C ARG A 53 -6.64 -15.16 -5.76
N THR A 54 -6.87 -14.28 -6.74
CA THR A 54 -5.93 -13.24 -7.14
C THR A 54 -5.64 -12.29 -5.98
N LEU A 55 -6.70 -11.80 -5.30
CA LEU A 55 -6.56 -10.93 -4.14
C LEU A 55 -5.78 -11.60 -3.00
N ALA A 56 -6.02 -12.87 -2.75
CA ALA A 56 -5.30 -13.64 -1.73
C ALA A 56 -3.80 -13.69 -2.01
N ILE A 57 -3.41 -13.98 -3.25
CA ILE A 57 -2.00 -14.03 -3.65
C ILE A 57 -1.33 -12.67 -3.50
N VAL A 58 -1.90 -11.63 -4.12
CA VAL A 58 -1.26 -10.29 -4.13
C VAL A 58 -1.22 -9.65 -2.75
N SER A 59 -2.13 -10.04 -1.87
CA SER A 59 -2.16 -9.55 -0.49
C SER A 59 -1.43 -10.45 0.52
N GLY A 60 -0.92 -11.62 0.08
CA GLY A 60 -0.22 -12.57 0.96
C GLY A 60 -1.11 -13.17 2.05
N VAL A 61 -2.39 -13.43 1.75
CA VAL A 61 -3.36 -14.02 2.68
C VAL A 61 -4.02 -15.25 2.08
N THR A 62 -4.83 -15.98 2.86
CA THR A 62 -5.66 -17.07 2.33
C THR A 62 -6.90 -16.54 1.61
N GLU A 63 -7.51 -17.32 0.71
CA GLU A 63 -8.78 -16.94 0.04
C GLU A 63 -9.90 -16.66 1.05
N LYS A 64 -9.98 -17.44 2.12
CA LYS A 64 -10.93 -17.21 3.23
C LYS A 64 -10.70 -15.84 3.89
N THR A 65 -9.43 -15.48 4.12
CA THR A 65 -9.06 -14.17 4.68
C THR A 65 -9.34 -13.05 3.68
N ALA A 66 -9.07 -13.26 2.39
CA ALA A 66 -9.40 -12.30 1.34
C ALA A 66 -10.91 -12.04 1.29
N GLY A 67 -11.74 -13.09 1.37
CA GLY A 67 -13.19 -12.95 1.44
C GLY A 67 -13.67 -12.12 2.63
N LYS A 68 -13.12 -12.37 3.83
CA LYS A 68 -13.40 -11.56 5.02
C LYS A 68 -12.91 -10.12 4.88
N GLY A 69 -11.75 -9.92 4.25
CA GLY A 69 -11.20 -8.61 3.96
C GLY A 69 -12.11 -7.79 3.06
N VAL A 70 -12.57 -8.38 1.96
CA VAL A 70 -13.54 -7.73 1.04
C VAL A 70 -14.85 -7.40 1.73
N GLN A 71 -15.36 -8.31 2.57
CA GLN A 71 -16.58 -8.06 3.34
C GLN A 71 -16.40 -6.87 4.30
N GLY A 72 -15.26 -6.76 4.96
CA GLY A 72 -14.97 -5.65 5.86
C GLY A 72 -14.81 -4.29 5.17
N LEU A 73 -14.65 -4.25 3.83
CA LEU A 73 -14.62 -3.02 3.05
C LEU A 73 -16.01 -2.47 2.72
N GLU A 74 -17.08 -3.23 2.90
CA GLU A 74 -18.45 -2.79 2.57
C GLU A 74 -18.90 -1.58 3.41
N GLY A 75 -18.26 -1.32 4.55
CA GLY A 75 -18.46 -0.11 5.36
C GLY A 75 -17.59 1.09 4.96
N LEU A 76 -16.70 0.94 3.99
CA LEU A 76 -15.83 2.03 3.55
C LEU A 76 -16.58 2.96 2.59
N PRO A 77 -16.56 4.30 2.80
CA PRO A 77 -17.18 5.24 1.88
C PRO A 77 -16.72 5.01 0.43
N GLY A 78 -17.66 5.03 -0.49
CA GLY A 78 -17.36 4.85 -1.92
C GLY A 78 -17.11 3.41 -2.38
N PHE A 79 -16.82 2.48 -1.48
CA PHE A 79 -16.61 1.08 -1.84
C PHE A 79 -17.93 0.32 -1.99
N ARG A 80 -18.07 -0.42 -3.09
CA ARG A 80 -19.19 -1.35 -3.28
C ARG A 80 -18.70 -2.66 -3.90
N LYS A 81 -19.20 -3.77 -3.38
CA LYS A 81 -19.07 -5.10 -3.95
C LYS A 81 -20.36 -5.46 -4.67
N ILE A 82 -20.26 -5.79 -5.94
CA ILE A 82 -21.39 -6.19 -6.78
C ILE A 82 -21.24 -7.66 -7.11
N ARG A 83 -22.22 -8.47 -6.68
CA ARG A 83 -22.30 -9.88 -7.05
C ARG A 83 -22.88 -10.00 -8.45
N LYS A 84 -22.21 -10.76 -9.31
CA LYS A 84 -22.71 -11.16 -10.62
C LYS A 84 -22.63 -12.68 -10.78
N ILE A 85 -23.50 -13.24 -11.61
CA ILE A 85 -23.42 -14.64 -12.00
C ILE A 85 -22.84 -14.68 -13.42
N SER A 86 -21.78 -15.45 -13.63
CA SER A 86 -21.18 -15.64 -14.94
C SER A 86 -22.10 -16.45 -15.85
N ARG A 87 -21.83 -16.45 -17.16
CA ARG A 87 -22.54 -17.28 -18.13
C ARG A 87 -22.51 -18.80 -17.82
N HIS A 88 -21.51 -19.22 -17.04
CA HIS A 88 -21.33 -20.61 -16.58
C HIS A 88 -21.86 -20.86 -15.16
N GLY A 89 -22.69 -19.96 -14.61
CA GLY A 89 -23.29 -20.13 -13.29
C GLY A 89 -22.37 -19.81 -12.10
N HIS A 90 -21.12 -19.41 -12.33
CA HIS A 90 -20.20 -19.07 -11.24
C HIS A 90 -20.45 -17.67 -10.68
N THR A 91 -20.37 -17.53 -9.37
CA THR A 91 -20.40 -16.21 -8.73
C THR A 91 -19.11 -15.45 -9.00
N ILE A 92 -19.25 -14.26 -9.57
CA ILE A 92 -18.17 -13.30 -9.79
C ILE A 92 -18.45 -12.08 -8.94
N TYR A 93 -17.40 -11.48 -8.37
CA TYR A 93 -17.50 -10.22 -7.68
C TYR A 93 -16.84 -9.11 -8.48
N ASN A 94 -17.57 -8.02 -8.70
CA ASN A 94 -17.05 -6.78 -9.20
C ASN A 94 -16.94 -5.82 -8.03
N TYR A 95 -15.88 -5.02 -8.01
CA TYR A 95 -15.66 -4.00 -7.01
C TYR A 95 -15.76 -2.64 -7.68
N THR A 96 -16.54 -1.74 -7.10
CA THR A 96 -16.57 -0.34 -7.54
C THR A 96 -16.04 0.53 -6.42
N ILE A 97 -15.21 1.49 -6.80
CA ILE A 97 -14.83 2.58 -5.93
C ILE A 97 -15.35 3.84 -6.57
N LYS A 98 -16.46 4.35 -6.03
CA LYS A 98 -17.02 5.64 -6.39
C LYS A 98 -16.48 6.66 -5.40
N GLU A 99 -15.27 7.08 -5.63
CA GLU A 99 -14.80 8.31 -5.04
C GLU A 99 -14.98 9.42 -6.09
N PRO A 100 -15.37 10.62 -5.71
CA PRO A 100 -14.91 11.75 -6.48
C PRO A 100 -13.41 11.57 -6.53
N LEU A 101 -12.84 11.40 -7.74
CA LEU A 101 -11.40 11.27 -7.88
C LEU A 101 -10.81 12.50 -7.21
N PRO A 102 -10.16 12.37 -6.03
CA PRO A 102 -9.65 13.52 -5.33
C PRO A 102 -8.70 14.25 -6.27
N ASP A 103 -8.66 15.56 -6.17
CA ASP A 103 -7.61 16.32 -6.80
C ASP A 103 -6.24 15.83 -6.27
N TYR A 104 -5.16 16.25 -6.90
CA TYR A 104 -3.83 15.75 -6.58
C TYR A 104 -3.41 15.94 -5.12
N GLN A 105 -3.95 16.95 -4.44
CA GLN A 105 -3.59 17.29 -3.06
C GLN A 105 -4.17 16.31 -2.04
N HIS A 106 -5.27 15.62 -2.41
CA HIS A 106 -5.98 14.71 -1.53
C HIS A 106 -5.78 13.23 -1.87
N THR A 107 -4.70 12.90 -2.58
CA THR A 107 -4.45 11.55 -3.07
C THR A 107 -3.16 10.96 -2.53
N ILE A 108 -3.24 9.72 -2.06
CA ILE A 108 -2.08 8.88 -1.78
C ILE A 108 -1.78 8.03 -3.02
N TRP A 109 -0.56 8.13 -3.52
CA TRP A 109 -0.08 7.34 -4.64
C TRP A 109 0.49 6.01 -4.18
N PHE A 110 -0.07 4.91 -4.68
CA PHE A 110 0.37 3.58 -4.36
C PHE A 110 0.95 2.90 -5.61
N SER A 111 2.25 2.72 -5.64
CA SER A 111 2.90 2.11 -6.80
C SER A 111 2.47 0.65 -6.98
N HIS A 112 2.12 0.28 -8.20
CA HIS A 112 1.82 -1.10 -8.56
C HIS A 112 3.03 -2.03 -8.38
N SER A 113 4.25 -1.49 -8.36
CA SER A 113 5.47 -2.25 -8.12
C SER A 113 5.48 -2.98 -6.77
N TYR A 114 4.85 -2.40 -5.73
CA TYR A 114 4.70 -3.08 -4.44
C TYR A 114 3.92 -4.39 -4.57
N ILE A 115 2.89 -4.39 -5.40
CA ILE A 115 1.99 -5.54 -5.58
C ILE A 115 2.55 -6.51 -6.61
N ASN A 116 2.91 -6.01 -7.79
CA ASN A 116 3.39 -6.82 -8.90
C ASN A 116 4.71 -7.55 -8.60
N GLY A 117 5.61 -6.94 -7.83
CA GLY A 117 6.85 -7.56 -7.37
C GLY A 117 6.69 -8.50 -6.17
N GLY A 118 5.47 -8.64 -5.64
CA GLY A 118 5.18 -9.48 -4.49
C GLY A 118 5.61 -8.90 -3.13
N ASN A 119 6.16 -7.69 -3.09
CA ASN A 119 6.60 -7.08 -1.83
C ASN A 119 5.43 -6.85 -0.87
N TRP A 120 4.28 -6.38 -1.40
CA TRP A 120 3.07 -6.22 -0.60
C TRP A 120 2.63 -7.52 0.07
N SER A 121 2.68 -8.65 -0.66
CA SER A 121 2.29 -9.96 -0.14
C SER A 121 3.15 -10.42 1.02
N LYS A 122 4.43 -10.03 1.05
CA LYS A 122 5.42 -10.42 2.08
C LYS A 122 5.31 -9.58 3.35
N LEU A 123 4.69 -8.41 3.29
CA LEU A 123 4.52 -7.55 4.45
C LEU A 123 3.65 -8.23 5.51
N ASN A 124 4.03 -8.07 6.78
CA ASN A 124 3.17 -8.46 7.88
C ASN A 124 1.92 -7.56 7.96
N PRO A 125 0.86 -7.98 8.67
CA PRO A 125 -0.39 -7.22 8.74
C PRO A 125 -0.23 -5.79 9.27
N THR A 126 0.64 -5.56 10.25
CA THR A 126 0.88 -4.22 10.81
C THR A 126 1.61 -3.30 9.82
N ALA A 127 2.55 -3.83 9.05
CA ALA A 127 3.23 -3.08 7.98
C ALA A 127 2.26 -2.66 6.87
N LYS A 128 1.29 -3.53 6.53
CA LYS A 128 0.23 -3.20 5.56
C LYS A 128 -0.71 -2.11 6.08
N ALA A 129 -0.97 -2.07 7.38
CA ALA A 129 -1.74 -1.00 8.00
C ALA A 129 -0.97 0.33 8.01
N VAL A 130 0.33 0.28 8.28
CA VAL A 130 1.19 1.47 8.47
C VAL A 130 1.60 2.12 7.14
N LEU A 131 1.95 1.35 6.10
CA LEU A 131 2.50 1.93 4.87
C LEU A 131 1.62 3.01 4.21
N PRO A 132 0.29 2.83 4.05
CA PRO A 132 -0.56 3.89 3.52
C PRO A 132 -0.58 5.15 4.40
N VAL A 133 -0.48 4.99 5.73
CA VAL A 133 -0.41 6.12 6.67
C VAL A 133 0.90 6.88 6.51
N LEU A 134 2.03 6.19 6.40
CA LEU A 134 3.32 6.84 6.13
C LEU A 134 3.26 7.64 4.83
N LYS A 135 2.65 7.09 3.78
CA LYS A 135 2.46 7.80 2.50
C LYS A 135 1.49 8.98 2.61
N CYS A 136 0.57 8.96 3.56
CA CYS A 136 -0.30 10.10 3.86
C CYS A 136 0.48 11.29 4.41
N PHE A 137 1.52 11.04 5.21
CA PHE A 137 2.42 12.06 5.75
C PHE A 137 3.58 12.40 4.82
N ALA A 138 3.74 11.68 3.72
CA ALA A 138 4.85 11.89 2.80
C ALA A 138 4.64 13.13 1.93
N SER A 139 5.73 13.85 1.69
CA SER A 139 5.78 15.00 0.79
C SER A 139 6.73 14.72 -0.37
N TRP A 140 6.36 15.23 -1.56
CA TRP A 140 7.16 15.12 -2.78
C TRP A 140 8.15 16.29 -2.93
N ASP A 141 7.87 17.42 -2.27
CA ASP A 141 8.51 18.71 -2.54
C ASP A 141 9.63 19.03 -1.57
N ILE A 142 9.89 18.16 -0.60
CA ILE A 142 10.95 18.37 0.36
C ILE A 142 12.10 17.43 0.00
N GLU A 143 13.01 17.87 -0.88
CA GLU A 143 14.39 17.45 -0.71
C GLU A 143 14.79 18.00 0.66
N PRO A 144 15.09 17.15 1.63
CA PRO A 144 15.55 17.64 2.91
C PRO A 144 16.91 18.29 2.69
N TYR A 145 16.94 19.60 2.56
CA TYR A 145 18.13 20.42 2.81
C TYR A 145 18.45 20.39 4.30
N CYS A 146 18.49 19.21 4.87
CA CYS A 146 18.80 19.01 6.26
C CYS A 146 20.07 18.19 6.29
N GLU A 147 21.11 18.76 6.88
CA GLU A 147 22.15 17.97 7.51
C GLU A 147 21.43 17.09 8.54
N LEU A 148 20.98 15.93 8.09
CA LEU A 148 20.48 14.89 8.97
C LEU A 148 21.68 14.50 9.84
N GLU A 149 21.57 14.72 11.15
CA GLU A 149 22.54 14.18 12.10
C GLU A 149 22.77 12.72 11.73
N GLU A 150 24.02 12.33 11.55
CA GLU A 150 24.41 11.00 11.06
C GLU A 150 23.74 9.93 11.91
N ILE A 151 22.82 9.20 11.29
CA ILE A 151 22.11 8.13 11.98
C ILE A 151 22.97 6.88 11.89
N GLU A 152 23.49 6.49 13.02
CA GLU A 152 24.37 5.33 13.24
C GLU A 152 23.77 3.97 12.87
N TYR A 153 22.56 3.88 12.28
CA TYR A 153 21.78 2.64 12.31
C TYR A 153 21.40 2.02 10.96
N ILE A 154 22.04 2.36 9.86
CA ILE A 154 21.91 1.57 8.63
C ILE A 154 23.20 0.79 8.43
N PRO A 155 23.17 -0.56 8.50
CA PRO A 155 24.31 -1.36 8.13
C PRO A 155 24.81 -0.94 6.74
N ILE A 156 26.09 -0.65 6.63
CA ILE A 156 26.75 -0.16 5.39
C ILE A 156 26.40 -1.04 4.18
N GLU A 157 26.21 -2.33 4.39
CA GLU A 157 25.82 -3.35 3.42
C GLU A 157 24.49 -3.07 2.68
N HIS A 158 23.60 -2.28 3.27
CA HIS A 158 22.30 -1.97 2.68
C HIS A 158 22.25 -0.61 1.94
N ARG A 159 23.26 0.25 2.08
CA ARG A 159 23.26 1.60 1.46
C ARG A 159 23.22 1.55 -0.07
N GLU A 160 23.90 0.60 -0.69
CA GLU A 160 23.92 0.43 -2.15
C GLU A 160 22.56 0.08 -2.76
N ILE A 161 21.69 -0.63 -1.98
CA ILE A 161 20.35 -1.02 -2.44
C ILE A 161 19.46 0.21 -2.67
N TYR A 162 19.72 1.31 -1.97
CA TYR A 162 18.90 2.53 -2.00
C TYR A 162 19.44 3.60 -2.93
N LYS A 163 20.68 3.44 -3.43
CA LYS A 163 21.34 4.43 -4.27
C LYS A 163 20.57 4.71 -5.56
N GLY A 164 20.29 5.99 -5.82
CA GLY A 164 19.59 6.42 -7.05
C GLY A 164 18.11 6.08 -7.13
N ARG A 165 17.50 5.53 -6.07
CA ARG A 165 16.06 5.26 -6.04
C ARG A 165 15.27 6.52 -5.68
N LYS A 166 14.15 6.74 -6.41
CA LYS A 166 13.20 7.80 -6.06
C LYS A 166 12.45 7.45 -4.79
N TYR A 167 12.26 8.43 -3.94
CA TYR A 167 11.56 8.28 -2.66
C TYR A 167 10.70 9.51 -2.35
N ASP A 168 9.71 9.29 -1.47
CA ASP A 168 8.95 10.33 -0.80
C ASP A 168 9.52 10.47 0.62
N PHE A 169 9.67 11.70 1.11
CA PHE A 169 10.12 11.96 2.47
C PHE A 169 8.91 12.01 3.42
N MET A 170 8.96 11.28 4.53
CA MET A 170 7.93 11.26 5.56
C MET A 170 8.52 11.75 6.89
N ASN A 171 7.77 12.62 7.56
CA ASN A 171 8.04 13.08 8.92
C ASN A 171 6.73 13.12 9.72
N ALA A 172 6.59 12.27 10.74
CA ALA A 172 5.37 12.18 11.53
C ALA A 172 5.64 11.69 12.96
N GLU A 173 4.75 12.09 13.87
CA GLU A 173 4.76 11.59 15.24
C GLU A 173 4.29 10.14 15.30
N GLU A 174 4.96 9.34 16.14
CA GLU A 174 4.63 7.93 16.35
C GLU A 174 3.17 7.72 16.77
N ALA A 175 2.65 8.61 17.62
CA ALA A 175 1.27 8.54 18.11
C ALA A 175 0.28 8.66 16.95
N ASN A 176 0.48 9.62 16.04
CA ASN A 176 -0.37 9.85 14.87
C ASN A 176 -0.31 8.67 13.89
N ILE A 177 0.89 8.11 13.67
CA ILE A 177 1.04 6.92 12.83
C ILE A 177 0.23 5.75 13.40
N CYS A 178 0.36 5.50 14.71
CA CYS A 178 -0.34 4.40 15.37
C CYS A 178 -1.87 4.58 15.35
N GLU A 179 -2.34 5.79 15.65
CA GLU A 179 -3.77 6.13 15.66
C GLU A 179 -4.39 5.92 14.27
N LEU A 180 -3.81 6.52 13.24
CA LEU A 180 -4.33 6.45 11.87
C LEU A 180 -4.18 5.08 11.22
N ALA A 181 -3.20 4.27 11.64
CA ALA A 181 -3.05 2.88 11.20
C ALA A 181 -3.95 1.90 11.98
N GLY A 182 -4.51 2.31 13.12
CA GLY A 182 -5.30 1.46 14.00
C GLY A 182 -4.46 0.38 14.69
N ILE A 183 -3.21 0.70 15.06
CA ILE A 183 -2.27 -0.22 15.73
C ILE A 183 -1.80 0.32 17.07
N THR A 184 -1.27 -0.56 17.91
CA THR A 184 -0.61 -0.14 19.16
C THR A 184 0.83 0.29 18.93
N LYS A 185 1.37 1.16 19.80
CA LYS A 185 2.80 1.53 19.78
C LYS A 185 3.73 0.32 19.81
N LYS A 186 3.38 -0.73 20.57
CA LYS A 186 4.16 -1.98 20.63
C LYS A 186 4.27 -2.69 19.28
N SER A 187 3.31 -2.49 18.39
CA SER A 187 3.26 -3.13 17.07
C SER A 187 4.06 -2.36 16.00
N LEU A 188 4.33 -1.07 16.22
CA LEU A 188 4.98 -0.20 15.24
C LEU A 188 6.41 -0.65 14.89
N PRO A 189 7.29 -1.05 15.85
CA PRO A 189 8.62 -1.55 15.51
C PRO A 189 8.59 -2.78 14.61
N ASN A 190 7.59 -3.66 14.80
CA ASN A 190 7.42 -4.83 13.94
C ASN A 190 6.96 -4.45 12.52
N ALA A 191 6.12 -3.42 12.39
CA ALA A 191 5.75 -2.87 11.09
C ALA A 191 6.97 -2.29 10.37
N TYR A 192 7.75 -1.44 11.03
CA TYR A 192 8.98 -0.86 10.46
C TYR A 192 9.98 -1.94 10.05
N ARG A 193 10.24 -2.92 10.92
CA ARG A 193 11.13 -4.05 10.57
C ARG A 193 10.68 -4.74 9.28
N SER A 194 9.38 -5.00 9.13
CA SER A 194 8.85 -5.61 7.91
C SER A 194 9.03 -4.73 6.67
N LEU A 195 8.82 -3.41 6.79
CA LEU A 195 9.00 -2.45 5.71
C LEU A 195 10.47 -2.32 5.30
N ILE A 196 11.38 -2.26 6.28
CA ILE A 196 12.84 -2.20 6.06
C ILE A 196 13.34 -3.48 5.39
N THR A 197 12.99 -4.66 5.93
CA THR A 197 13.39 -5.96 5.37
C THR A 197 12.91 -6.15 3.92
N ASN A 198 11.79 -5.53 3.55
CA ASN A 198 11.29 -5.55 2.17
C ASN A 198 11.76 -4.34 1.35
N HIS A 199 12.72 -3.56 1.84
CA HIS A 199 13.32 -2.41 1.16
C HIS A 199 12.30 -1.36 0.68
N ILE A 200 11.23 -1.16 1.43
CA ILE A 200 10.16 -0.19 1.15
C ILE A 200 10.48 1.15 1.80
N ILE A 201 11.03 1.13 3.00
CA ILE A 201 11.46 2.34 3.71
C ILE A 201 12.93 2.27 4.12
N GLU A 202 13.54 3.44 4.27
CA GLU A 202 14.81 3.67 4.92
C GLU A 202 14.57 4.65 6.08
N PRO A 203 14.69 4.20 7.34
CA PRO A 203 14.55 5.11 8.48
C PRO A 203 15.70 6.10 8.52
N LEU A 204 15.37 7.35 8.85
CA LEU A 204 16.34 8.45 8.98
C LEU A 204 16.49 8.91 10.43
N GLY A 205 15.79 8.25 11.37
CA GLY A 205 15.78 8.61 12.79
C GLY A 205 14.75 9.69 13.14
N LEU A 206 15.12 10.62 14.02
CA LEU A 206 14.23 11.71 14.42
C LEU A 206 14.62 13.00 13.68
N TYR A 207 13.64 13.63 13.09
CA TYR A 207 13.72 14.95 12.52
C TYR A 207 12.74 15.86 13.27
N GLU A 208 13.20 16.94 13.90
CA GLU A 208 12.37 17.81 14.75
C GLU A 208 11.55 17.05 15.80
N GLY A 209 12.13 15.99 16.40
CA GLY A 209 11.46 15.16 17.40
C GLY A 209 10.42 14.16 16.83
N ARG A 210 10.30 14.06 15.51
CA ARG A 210 9.36 13.18 14.82
C ARG A 210 10.09 12.08 14.06
N ASN A 211 9.44 10.93 13.91
CA ASN A 211 10.00 9.84 13.10
C ASN A 211 10.09 10.25 11.63
N ALA A 212 11.29 10.16 11.06
CA ALA A 212 11.55 10.44 9.66
C ALA A 212 11.99 9.20 8.91
N CYS A 213 11.52 9.04 7.69
CA CYS A 213 11.98 7.99 6.78
C CYS A 213 11.82 8.38 5.31
N LYS A 214 12.62 7.75 4.45
CA LYS A 214 12.38 7.71 3.01
C LYS A 214 11.43 6.56 2.71
N ILE A 215 10.43 6.81 1.88
CA ILE A 215 9.53 5.78 1.36
C ILE A 215 9.82 5.62 -0.13
N PHE A 216 10.37 4.50 -0.53
CA PHE A 216 10.76 4.30 -1.93
C PHE A 216 9.54 4.09 -2.83
N VAL A 217 9.50 4.78 -3.96
CA VAL A 217 8.44 4.66 -4.96
C VAL A 217 8.39 3.24 -5.52
N THR A 218 9.56 2.62 -5.70
CA THR A 218 9.69 1.22 -6.11
C THR A 218 10.49 0.45 -5.06
N PRO A 219 9.98 -0.66 -4.51
CA PRO A 219 10.65 -1.38 -3.44
C PRO A 219 11.96 -2.06 -3.86
N THR A 220 12.13 -2.38 -5.15
CA THR A 220 13.35 -2.99 -5.69
C THR A 220 13.70 -2.39 -7.04
N GLN A 221 15.00 -2.37 -7.38
CA GLN A 221 15.47 -1.92 -8.70
C GLN A 221 15.09 -2.91 -9.82
N HIS A 222 14.97 -4.20 -9.50
CA HIS A 222 14.64 -5.26 -10.45
C HIS A 222 13.21 -5.73 -10.26
N TYR A 223 12.36 -5.36 -11.20
CA TYR A 223 10.95 -5.68 -11.20
C TYR A 223 10.69 -6.91 -12.06
N LYS A 224 10.21 -7.99 -11.44
CA LYS A 224 9.71 -9.16 -12.19
C LYS A 224 8.24 -8.94 -12.54
N THR A 225 7.96 -8.54 -13.78
CA THR A 225 6.60 -8.27 -14.29
C THR A 225 5.67 -9.48 -14.20
N ASP A 226 6.21 -10.68 -14.10
CA ASP A 226 5.46 -11.96 -14.19
C ASP A 226 5.26 -12.67 -12.84
N TRP A 227 5.59 -12.01 -11.72
CA TRP A 227 5.48 -12.63 -10.41
C TRP A 227 4.07 -13.18 -10.12
N LEU A 228 3.01 -12.41 -10.41
CA LEU A 228 1.64 -12.82 -10.14
C LEU A 228 1.24 -14.05 -10.94
N ASN A 229 1.57 -14.10 -12.23
CA ASN A 229 1.27 -15.25 -13.08
C ASN A 229 2.05 -16.49 -12.62
N SER A 230 3.32 -16.32 -12.21
CA SER A 230 4.13 -17.38 -11.65
C SER A 230 3.52 -17.94 -10.35
N GLU A 231 3.09 -17.09 -9.43
CA GLU A 231 2.44 -17.52 -8.18
C GLU A 231 1.07 -18.16 -8.42
N LEU A 232 0.29 -17.67 -9.38
CA LEU A 232 -0.97 -18.29 -9.77
C LEU A 232 -0.73 -19.71 -10.29
N LYS A 233 0.23 -19.88 -11.18
CA LYS A 233 0.61 -21.19 -11.72
C LYS A 233 1.13 -22.14 -10.64
N LYS A 234 1.98 -21.65 -9.74
CA LYS A 234 2.54 -22.46 -8.64
C LYS A 234 1.48 -22.97 -7.67
N ARG A 235 0.46 -22.15 -7.34
CA ARG A 235 -0.54 -22.50 -6.33
C ARG A 235 -1.75 -23.24 -6.89
N TYR A 236 -2.03 -23.10 -8.18
CA TYR A 236 -3.30 -23.53 -8.76
C TYR A 236 -3.17 -24.19 -10.16
N GLY A 237 -1.96 -24.24 -10.73
CA GLY A 237 -1.62 -25.01 -11.93
C GLY A 237 -1.25 -26.41 -11.55
#